data_8653e75314f66ddcd1036ae8a4d9fe70
#
_entry.id   8653e75314f66ddcd1036ae8a4d9fe70
#
_cell.length_a   1.000
_cell.length_b   1.000
_cell.length_c   1.000
_cell.angle_alpha   90.00
_cell.angle_beta   90.00
_cell.angle_gamma   90.00
#
_symmetry.space_group_name_H-M   'P 1'
#
loop_
_entity.id
_entity.type
_entity.pdbx_description
1 polymer ?
#
loop_
_entity_poly.entity_id
_entity_poly.type
_entity_poly.pdbx_seq_one_letter_code
_entity_poly.pdbx_strand_id
1 'polypeptide(L)'
;LNDRWPNCINNLDTKESLSTQIAPCLTRETSPIWMDSSTSTECREIAEAVGGDSIVCSKSGSIAIERFTGPQIRRFYKTSPEAYSQTARIHLVSSFLCSVLCGVDAPIDTGDGAGMNLVNIHEWNWDADLLEATAPELIKRLPQIAKGCTTAGQISDYFVQKYGFASGTPITVFTGDNPSSLVGMGASKPGKLVISLGTSDTFFAAMPGVVADPQGCGHVFGNPAGGSMSLQCFVNGSLAREEVKDKFGYDWGQFTAALINTPAGNNGKIMVPFFRPEISPRVDLKAPILNGSDAFKSWQDADAAIRACVEGQFINMKLRTDWMQLEPEVIYLTGGASKNDAIAQVAADVFQAKVQRLAVSGSVALGASLRAASHSLGLDLDEMQGQFCKPEAGSTIEPKAPSDAYNSASKVFEGLLRKR
;
A
#
# COMPACT_ATOMS: atom_id res chain seq x y z
N LEU A 1 -16.37 14.11 14.42
CA LEU A 1 -16.74 15.53 14.38
C LEU A 1 -18.22 15.67 14.68
N ASN A 2 -18.62 16.67 15.46
CA ASN A 2 -20.01 16.94 15.78
C ASN A 2 -20.73 17.79 14.70
N ASP A 3 -21.98 18.16 14.95
CA ASP A 3 -22.85 18.93 14.06
C ASP A 3 -22.39 20.38 13.81
N ARG A 4 -21.49 20.90 14.65
CA ARG A 4 -20.91 22.26 14.46
C ARG A 4 -19.88 22.29 13.32
N TRP A 5 -19.37 21.14 12.92
CA TRP A 5 -18.27 21.03 11.95
C TRP A 5 -18.48 21.83 10.66
N PRO A 6 -19.58 21.68 9.91
CA PRO A 6 -19.76 22.39 8.65
C PRO A 6 -19.77 23.91 8.84
N ASN A 7 -20.42 24.40 9.91
CA ASN A 7 -20.44 25.83 10.18
C ASN A 7 -19.07 26.36 10.63
N CYS A 8 -18.32 25.58 11.40
CA CYS A 8 -17.00 25.95 11.89
C CYS A 8 -16.03 26.16 10.71
N ILE A 9 -15.89 25.17 9.81
CA ILE A 9 -14.92 25.26 8.72
C ILE A 9 -15.29 26.30 7.66
N ASN A 10 -16.57 26.61 7.51
CA ASN A 10 -17.05 27.63 6.58
C ASN A 10 -16.84 29.07 7.10
N ASN A 11 -16.67 29.25 8.41
CA ASN A 11 -16.63 30.57 9.07
C ASN A 11 -15.37 30.74 9.94
N LEU A 12 -14.20 30.26 9.47
CA LEU A 12 -12.94 30.39 10.21
C LEU A 12 -12.49 31.86 10.31
N ASP A 13 -12.19 32.32 11.55
CA ASP A 13 -11.65 33.65 11.81
C ASP A 13 -10.13 33.65 11.63
N THR A 14 -9.63 34.58 10.82
CA THR A 14 -8.19 34.72 10.55
C THR A 14 -7.38 35.18 11.75
N LYS A 15 -8.01 35.74 12.78
CA LYS A 15 -7.38 36.21 14.02
C LYS A 15 -7.09 35.07 14.99
N GLU A 16 -7.85 33.96 14.87
CA GLU A 16 -7.74 32.81 15.76
C GLU A 16 -6.89 31.69 15.14
N SER A 17 -6.38 30.78 15.97
CA SER A 17 -5.70 29.57 15.48
C SER A 17 -6.71 28.54 14.97
N LEU A 18 -6.35 27.75 13.95
CA LEU A 18 -7.19 26.64 13.47
C LEU A 18 -7.52 25.66 14.60
N SER A 19 -6.55 25.31 15.43
CA SER A 19 -6.73 24.36 16.52
C SER A 19 -7.78 24.85 17.53
N THR A 20 -7.76 26.13 17.91
CA THR A 20 -8.75 26.71 18.83
C THR A 20 -10.15 26.64 18.27
N GLN A 21 -10.30 26.92 16.98
CA GLN A 21 -11.61 26.96 16.31
C GLN A 21 -12.18 25.56 16.05
N ILE A 22 -11.32 24.58 15.69
CA ILE A 22 -11.73 23.23 15.32
C ILE A 22 -11.92 22.33 16.54
N ALA A 23 -11.15 22.51 17.62
CA ALA A 23 -11.22 21.65 18.80
C ALA A 23 -12.64 21.43 19.34
N PRO A 24 -13.55 22.44 19.40
CA PRO A 24 -14.92 22.24 19.86
C PRO A 24 -15.78 21.36 18.94
N CYS A 25 -15.30 21.05 17.72
CA CYS A 25 -15.98 20.17 16.77
C CYS A 25 -15.58 18.71 16.94
N LEU A 26 -14.51 18.41 17.67
CA LEU A 26 -14.02 17.05 17.87
C LEU A 26 -14.87 16.32 18.92
N THR A 27 -15.29 15.09 18.60
CA THR A 27 -16.00 14.18 19.50
C THR A 27 -15.06 13.17 20.17
N ARG A 28 -13.77 13.24 19.87
CA ARG A 28 -12.68 12.45 20.47
C ARG A 28 -11.46 13.34 20.65
N GLU A 29 -10.71 13.10 21.71
CA GLU A 29 -9.42 13.81 21.98
C GLU A 29 -8.29 13.32 21.08
N THR A 30 -8.28 12.01 20.77
CA THR A 30 -7.22 11.36 19.98
C THR A 30 -7.81 10.54 18.85
N SER A 31 -7.08 10.39 17.77
CA SER A 31 -7.39 9.49 16.66
C SER A 31 -6.47 8.27 16.70
N PRO A 32 -6.95 7.07 16.33
CA PRO A 32 -6.08 5.92 16.16
C PRO A 32 -5.07 6.18 15.03
N ILE A 33 -3.89 5.55 15.14
CA ILE A 33 -2.85 5.61 14.13
C ILE A 33 -2.78 4.27 13.37
N TRP A 34 -2.06 4.25 12.25
CA TRP A 34 -1.92 3.05 11.39
C TRP A 34 -1.31 1.83 12.10
N MET A 35 -0.60 2.01 13.22
CA MET A 35 -0.03 0.92 14.03
C MET A 35 -1.02 0.37 15.07
N ASP A 36 -2.22 0.93 15.19
CA ASP A 36 -3.20 0.46 16.17
C ASP A 36 -3.69 -0.96 15.82
N SER A 37 -3.46 -1.90 16.72
CA SER A 37 -3.85 -3.30 16.60
C SER A 37 -4.93 -3.71 17.62
N SER A 38 -5.65 -2.74 18.19
CA SER A 38 -6.55 -2.95 19.31
C SER A 38 -7.92 -3.51 18.94
N THR A 39 -8.24 -3.69 17.65
CA THR A 39 -9.58 -3.99 17.15
C THR A 39 -9.75 -5.40 16.58
N SER A 40 -8.94 -6.36 17.01
CA SER A 40 -9.03 -7.76 16.53
C SER A 40 -10.43 -8.39 16.79
N THR A 41 -11.09 -8.00 17.87
CA THR A 41 -12.47 -8.44 18.17
C THR A 41 -13.45 -7.85 17.17
N GLU A 42 -13.34 -6.56 16.89
CA GLU A 42 -14.20 -5.83 15.97
C GLU A 42 -14.03 -6.33 14.52
N CYS A 43 -12.80 -6.70 14.12
CA CYS A 43 -12.54 -7.35 12.82
C CYS A 43 -13.35 -8.65 12.68
N ARG A 44 -13.29 -9.53 13.69
CA ARG A 44 -14.05 -10.78 13.69
C ARG A 44 -15.55 -10.55 13.66
N GLU A 45 -16.05 -9.64 14.48
CA GLU A 45 -17.47 -9.31 14.55
C GLU A 45 -18.02 -8.78 13.20
N ILE A 46 -17.25 -7.93 12.49
CA ILE A 46 -17.63 -7.45 11.16
C ILE A 46 -17.61 -8.62 10.16
N ALA A 47 -16.54 -9.42 10.16
CA ALA A 47 -16.43 -10.55 9.25
C ALA A 47 -17.57 -11.57 9.46
N GLU A 48 -17.86 -11.96 10.71
CA GLU A 48 -18.95 -12.87 11.04
C GLU A 48 -20.30 -12.33 10.60
N ALA A 49 -20.56 -11.03 10.78
CA ALA A 49 -21.83 -10.41 10.40
C ALA A 49 -22.11 -10.43 8.89
N VAL A 50 -21.07 -10.38 8.05
CA VAL A 50 -21.23 -10.37 6.59
C VAL A 50 -20.96 -11.74 5.94
N GLY A 51 -20.62 -12.77 6.71
CA GLY A 51 -20.43 -14.15 6.21
C GLY A 51 -18.99 -14.60 6.09
N GLY A 52 -18.02 -13.88 6.67
CA GLY A 52 -16.62 -14.28 6.80
C GLY A 52 -15.62 -13.36 6.11
N ASP A 53 -14.32 -13.55 6.40
CA ASP A 53 -13.22 -12.75 5.88
C ASP A 53 -13.18 -12.69 4.35
N SER A 54 -13.50 -13.79 3.68
CA SER A 54 -13.53 -13.86 2.21
C SER A 54 -14.60 -12.94 1.61
N ILE A 55 -15.73 -12.76 2.28
CA ILE A 55 -16.80 -11.84 1.84
C ILE A 55 -16.36 -10.40 2.07
N VAL A 56 -15.79 -10.07 3.25
CA VAL A 56 -15.22 -8.74 3.48
C VAL A 56 -14.20 -8.40 2.39
N CYS A 57 -13.28 -9.33 2.12
CA CYS A 57 -12.23 -9.15 1.11
C CYS A 57 -12.81 -8.96 -0.30
N SER A 58 -13.75 -9.79 -0.71
CA SER A 58 -14.35 -9.69 -2.05
C SER A 58 -15.10 -8.37 -2.26
N LYS A 59 -15.75 -7.85 -1.22
CA LYS A 59 -16.47 -6.58 -1.25
C LYS A 59 -15.54 -5.37 -1.16
N SER A 60 -14.62 -5.35 -0.20
CA SER A 60 -13.82 -4.15 0.13
C SER A 60 -12.37 -4.19 -0.35
N GLY A 61 -11.93 -5.27 -0.99
CA GLY A 61 -10.57 -5.43 -1.48
C GLY A 61 -9.54 -5.82 -0.42
N SER A 62 -9.98 -6.04 0.84
CA SER A 62 -9.13 -6.44 1.96
C SER A 62 -9.97 -7.20 2.96
N ILE A 63 -9.39 -8.15 3.67
CA ILE A 63 -10.04 -8.67 4.87
C ILE A 63 -10.11 -7.57 5.93
N ALA A 64 -10.90 -7.79 6.99
CA ALA A 64 -10.90 -6.86 8.13
C ALA A 64 -9.53 -6.88 8.83
N ILE A 65 -8.93 -5.70 9.01
CA ILE A 65 -7.61 -5.52 9.64
C ILE A 65 -7.74 -4.44 10.72
N GLU A 66 -7.05 -4.66 11.84
CA GLU A 66 -7.22 -3.87 13.07
C GLU A 66 -7.03 -2.36 12.87
N ARG A 67 -6.07 -1.97 12.03
CA ARG A 67 -5.75 -0.56 11.75
C ARG A 67 -6.75 0.13 10.81
N PHE A 68 -7.60 -0.63 10.12
CA PHE A 68 -8.55 -0.05 9.17
C PHE A 68 -9.71 0.63 9.88
N THR A 69 -10.26 1.64 9.23
CA THR A 69 -11.19 2.58 9.87
C THR A 69 -12.52 1.94 10.26
N GLY A 70 -13.02 0.95 9.51
CA GLY A 70 -14.24 0.21 9.85
C GLY A 70 -14.16 -0.43 11.24
N PRO A 71 -13.19 -1.33 11.52
CA PRO A 71 -12.97 -1.88 12.85
C PRO A 71 -12.76 -0.82 13.94
N GLN A 72 -12.05 0.26 13.65
CA GLN A 72 -11.84 1.39 14.57
C GLN A 72 -13.15 2.13 14.88
N ILE A 73 -14.03 2.34 13.90
CA ILE A 73 -15.37 2.93 14.12
C ILE A 73 -16.23 2.00 14.96
N ARG A 74 -16.23 0.68 14.68
CA ARG A 74 -16.97 -0.29 15.48
C ARG A 74 -16.54 -0.25 16.94
N ARG A 75 -15.22 -0.23 17.21
CA ARG A 75 -14.69 -0.08 18.56
C ARG A 75 -15.12 1.23 19.19
N PHE A 76 -15.05 2.35 18.48
CA PHE A 76 -15.47 3.65 18.97
C PHE A 76 -16.96 3.64 19.36
N TYR A 77 -17.82 3.08 18.53
CA TYR A 77 -19.25 2.90 18.84
C TYR A 77 -19.45 2.08 20.13
N LYS A 78 -18.72 0.98 20.31
CA LYS A 78 -18.87 0.08 21.47
C LYS A 78 -18.33 0.68 22.77
N THR A 79 -17.20 1.38 22.70
CA THR A 79 -16.49 1.87 23.89
C THR A 79 -16.86 3.29 24.29
N SER A 80 -17.43 4.07 23.40
CA SER A 80 -17.79 5.48 23.60
C SER A 80 -19.12 5.83 22.91
N PRO A 81 -20.23 5.14 23.27
CA PRO A 81 -21.52 5.27 22.57
C PRO A 81 -22.08 6.68 22.61
N GLU A 82 -21.86 7.43 23.71
CA GLU A 82 -22.29 8.83 23.81
C GLU A 82 -21.54 9.72 22.81
N ALA A 83 -20.20 9.60 22.73
CA ALA A 83 -19.41 10.34 21.77
C ALA A 83 -19.75 9.96 20.33
N TYR A 84 -20.03 8.67 20.07
CA TYR A 84 -20.50 8.21 18.76
C TYR A 84 -21.86 8.83 18.40
N SER A 85 -22.82 8.88 19.34
CA SER A 85 -24.13 9.47 19.10
C SER A 85 -24.08 10.96 18.76
N GLN A 86 -23.10 11.68 19.33
CA GLN A 86 -22.84 13.11 19.06
C GLN A 86 -22.02 13.33 17.79
N THR A 87 -21.53 12.26 17.16
CA THR A 87 -20.69 12.37 15.95
C THR A 87 -21.58 12.53 14.71
N ALA A 88 -21.50 13.66 14.05
CA ALA A 88 -22.19 13.96 12.81
C ALA A 88 -21.35 13.59 11.56
N ARG A 89 -20.00 13.63 11.66
CA ARG A 89 -19.08 13.35 10.55
C ARG A 89 -17.87 12.56 11.02
N ILE A 90 -17.47 11.59 10.18
CA ILE A 90 -16.23 10.80 10.34
C ILE A 90 -15.40 11.01 9.08
N HIS A 91 -14.21 11.53 9.24
CA HIS A 91 -13.24 11.75 8.19
C HIS A 91 -11.97 10.93 8.41
N LEU A 92 -11.29 10.59 7.33
CA LEU A 92 -9.88 10.25 7.35
C LEU A 92 -9.04 11.52 7.46
N VAL A 93 -7.76 11.42 7.81
CA VAL A 93 -6.86 12.57 7.89
C VAL A 93 -6.83 13.36 6.57
N SER A 94 -6.81 12.65 5.45
CA SER A 94 -6.84 13.21 4.10
C SER A 94 -8.08 14.08 3.87
N SER A 95 -9.27 13.51 4.01
CA SER A 95 -10.53 14.24 3.79
C SER A 95 -10.80 15.31 4.86
N PHE A 96 -10.31 15.12 6.09
CA PHE A 96 -10.35 16.15 7.13
C PHE A 96 -9.54 17.39 6.72
N LEU A 97 -8.27 17.20 6.33
CA LEU A 97 -7.43 18.31 5.90
C LEU A 97 -7.96 18.98 4.61
N CYS A 98 -8.47 18.16 3.69
CA CYS A 98 -9.12 18.68 2.49
C CYS A 98 -10.31 19.58 2.85
N SER A 99 -11.17 19.14 3.81
CA SER A 99 -12.31 19.91 4.28
C SER A 99 -11.88 21.23 4.92
N VAL A 100 -10.83 21.22 5.74
CA VAL A 100 -10.30 22.44 6.38
C VAL A 100 -9.82 23.44 5.33
N LEU A 101 -9.12 22.97 4.28
CA LEU A 101 -8.64 23.84 3.20
C LEU A 101 -9.77 24.42 2.37
N CYS A 102 -10.80 23.63 2.09
CA CYS A 102 -11.95 24.07 1.27
C CYS A 102 -12.98 24.90 2.05
N GLY A 103 -13.04 24.76 3.37
CA GLY A 103 -14.15 25.32 4.16
C GLY A 103 -15.48 24.58 3.97
N VAL A 104 -15.48 23.39 3.38
CA VAL A 104 -16.65 22.55 3.13
C VAL A 104 -16.36 21.09 3.49
N ASP A 105 -17.41 20.29 3.68
CA ASP A 105 -17.32 18.88 4.01
C ASP A 105 -16.83 18.08 2.79
N ALA A 106 -15.53 17.85 2.68
CA ALA A 106 -14.90 17.24 1.51
C ALA A 106 -15.20 15.72 1.42
N PRO A 107 -15.33 15.17 0.21
CA PRO A 107 -15.51 13.74 0.02
C PRO A 107 -14.24 12.95 0.39
N ILE A 108 -14.41 11.64 0.62
CA ILE A 108 -13.32 10.67 0.74
C ILE A 108 -13.05 10.08 -0.64
N ASP A 109 -11.78 9.97 -1.05
CA ASP A 109 -11.46 9.40 -2.34
C ASP A 109 -11.56 7.86 -2.36
N THR A 110 -11.66 7.27 -3.55
CA THR A 110 -11.75 5.82 -3.72
C THR A 110 -10.54 5.06 -3.20
N GLY A 111 -9.34 5.67 -3.23
CA GLY A 111 -8.11 5.06 -2.75
C GLY A 111 -8.11 4.92 -1.24
N ASP A 112 -8.28 6.03 -0.56
CA ASP A 112 -8.27 6.10 0.90
C ASP A 112 -9.54 5.45 1.50
N GLY A 113 -10.68 5.63 0.83
CA GLY A 113 -11.96 5.03 1.23
C GLY A 113 -11.94 3.49 1.21
N ALA A 114 -11.28 2.87 0.23
CA ALA A 114 -11.12 1.42 0.20
C ALA A 114 -10.31 0.92 1.42
N GLY A 115 -9.33 1.70 1.89
CA GLY A 115 -8.60 1.43 3.13
C GLY A 115 -9.42 1.50 4.41
N MET A 116 -10.70 1.86 4.34
CA MET A 116 -11.61 1.83 5.49
C MET A 116 -12.27 0.46 5.71
N ASN A 117 -12.20 -0.49 4.79
CA ASN A 117 -13.02 -1.73 4.74
C ASN A 117 -14.55 -1.49 4.65
N LEU A 118 -14.98 -0.37 4.13
CA LEU A 118 -16.39 0.04 4.09
C LEU A 118 -16.87 0.33 2.66
N VAL A 119 -15.96 0.46 1.70
CA VAL A 119 -16.26 0.73 0.29
C VAL A 119 -16.35 -0.58 -0.48
N ASN A 120 -17.39 -0.73 -1.30
CA ASN A 120 -17.48 -1.79 -2.30
C ASN A 120 -16.56 -1.42 -3.48
N ILE A 121 -15.52 -2.20 -3.72
CA ILE A 121 -14.51 -1.92 -4.75
C ILE A 121 -15.04 -2.11 -6.18
N HIS A 122 -16.15 -2.81 -6.38
CA HIS A 122 -16.78 -3.01 -7.68
C HIS A 122 -17.67 -1.83 -8.07
N GLU A 123 -18.24 -1.14 -7.06
CA GLU A 123 -19.14 0.00 -7.24
C GLU A 123 -18.47 1.35 -6.95
N TRP A 124 -17.33 1.32 -6.24
CA TRP A 124 -16.63 2.49 -5.71
C TRP A 124 -17.55 3.38 -4.91
N ASN A 125 -18.36 2.76 -4.06
CA ASN A 125 -19.28 3.43 -3.15
C ASN A 125 -19.37 2.66 -1.82
N TRP A 126 -20.01 3.25 -0.83
CA TRP A 126 -20.22 2.61 0.46
C TRP A 126 -21.00 1.30 0.32
N ASP A 127 -20.52 0.21 0.95
CA ASP A 127 -21.21 -1.08 0.99
C ASP A 127 -22.19 -1.14 2.17
N ALA A 128 -23.48 -1.35 1.89
CA ALA A 128 -24.53 -1.32 2.90
C ALA A 128 -24.32 -2.38 3.99
N ASP A 129 -23.92 -3.62 3.63
CA ASP A 129 -23.75 -4.72 4.58
C ASP A 129 -22.55 -4.44 5.51
N LEU A 130 -21.42 -3.92 4.95
CA LEU A 130 -20.24 -3.57 5.74
C LEU A 130 -20.53 -2.39 6.69
N LEU A 131 -21.31 -1.41 6.25
CA LEU A 131 -21.73 -0.30 7.10
C LEU A 131 -22.60 -0.77 8.27
N GLU A 132 -23.62 -1.61 7.99
CA GLU A 132 -24.52 -2.16 9.00
C GLU A 132 -23.77 -3.03 10.01
N ALA A 133 -22.84 -3.88 9.53
CA ALA A 133 -21.98 -4.69 10.37
C ALA A 133 -21.05 -3.86 11.26
N THR A 134 -20.72 -2.64 10.86
CA THR A 134 -19.76 -1.79 11.56
C THR A 134 -20.42 -0.99 12.68
N ALA A 135 -21.41 -0.17 12.39
CA ALA A 135 -22.10 0.64 13.41
C ALA A 135 -23.46 1.18 12.91
N PRO A 136 -24.42 1.42 13.82
CA PRO A 136 -25.74 1.91 13.44
C PRO A 136 -25.65 3.31 12.80
N GLU A 137 -26.50 3.50 11.78
CA GLU A 137 -26.64 4.78 11.06
C GLU A 137 -25.31 5.34 10.51
N LEU A 138 -24.31 4.50 10.25
CA LEU A 138 -22.97 4.94 9.87
C LEU A 138 -22.98 5.72 8.54
N ILE A 139 -23.83 5.33 7.59
CA ILE A 139 -23.95 6.04 6.30
C ILE A 139 -24.28 7.54 6.46
N LYS A 140 -25.02 7.93 7.49
CA LYS A 140 -25.34 9.33 7.75
C LYS A 140 -24.16 10.16 8.24
N ARG A 141 -23.11 9.48 8.73
CA ARG A 141 -21.90 10.07 9.31
C ARG A 141 -20.71 10.11 8.35
N LEU A 142 -20.81 9.42 7.23
CA LEU A 142 -19.73 9.36 6.25
C LEU A 142 -19.92 10.39 5.14
N PRO A 143 -18.86 11.08 4.68
CA PRO A 143 -18.89 11.86 3.45
C PRO A 143 -19.18 10.98 2.22
N GLN A 144 -19.45 11.58 1.10
CA GLN A 144 -19.57 10.87 -0.18
C GLN A 144 -18.21 10.33 -0.61
N ILE A 145 -18.23 9.25 -1.38
CA ILE A 145 -17.04 8.75 -2.09
C ILE A 145 -16.87 9.54 -3.39
N ALA A 146 -15.63 9.91 -3.71
CA ALA A 146 -15.30 10.59 -4.96
C ALA A 146 -14.05 9.98 -5.59
N LYS A 147 -13.91 10.13 -6.90
CA LYS A 147 -12.68 9.76 -7.60
C LYS A 147 -11.54 10.70 -7.23
N GLY A 148 -10.34 10.17 -7.06
CA GLY A 148 -9.17 10.93 -6.63
C GLY A 148 -8.69 12.06 -7.56
N CYS A 149 -9.28 12.20 -8.76
CA CYS A 149 -9.01 13.28 -9.71
C CYS A 149 -10.18 14.25 -9.82
N THR A 150 -10.92 14.53 -8.75
CA THR A 150 -12.04 15.49 -8.75
C THR A 150 -11.73 16.68 -7.85
N THR A 151 -12.40 17.82 -8.10
CA THR A 151 -12.32 19.00 -7.23
C THR A 151 -13.19 18.78 -6.00
N ALA A 152 -12.63 18.95 -4.81
CA ALA A 152 -13.38 18.96 -3.55
C ALA A 152 -14.05 20.32 -3.31
N GLY A 153 -13.40 21.39 -3.72
CA GLY A 153 -13.83 22.77 -3.55
C GLY A 153 -12.76 23.74 -3.98
N GLN A 154 -12.89 24.98 -3.54
CA GLN A 154 -11.86 26.00 -3.69
C GLN A 154 -11.24 26.31 -2.33
N ILE A 155 -10.02 26.86 -2.35
CA ILE A 155 -9.36 27.32 -1.11
C ILE A 155 -10.25 28.30 -0.35
N SER A 156 -10.46 28.09 0.95
CA SER A 156 -11.34 28.95 1.74
C SER A 156 -10.74 30.34 1.97
N ASP A 157 -11.60 31.32 2.22
CA ASP A 157 -11.20 32.69 2.48
C ASP A 157 -10.25 32.82 3.66
N TYR A 158 -10.30 31.95 4.65
CA TYR A 158 -9.36 31.91 5.75
C TYR A 158 -7.91 31.80 5.24
N PHE A 159 -7.64 30.86 4.32
CA PHE A 159 -6.28 30.67 3.79
C PHE A 159 -5.88 31.78 2.82
N VAL A 160 -6.83 32.29 2.02
CA VAL A 160 -6.60 33.46 1.16
C VAL A 160 -6.14 34.65 1.98
N GLN A 161 -6.90 34.99 3.01
CA GLN A 161 -6.64 36.21 3.80
C GLN A 161 -5.42 36.05 4.74
N LYS A 162 -5.25 34.90 5.37
CA LYS A 162 -4.20 34.68 6.37
C LYS A 162 -2.85 34.32 5.77
N TYR A 163 -2.82 33.59 4.68
CA TYR A 163 -1.59 33.04 4.10
C TYR A 163 -1.32 33.46 2.67
N GLY A 164 -2.20 34.27 2.06
CA GLY A 164 -1.98 34.84 0.75
C GLY A 164 -2.18 33.89 -0.42
N PHE A 165 -2.95 32.80 -0.24
CA PHE A 165 -3.34 31.99 -1.38
C PHE A 165 -4.19 32.76 -2.38
N ALA A 166 -4.08 32.44 -3.66
CA ALA A 166 -4.95 33.04 -4.67
C ALA A 166 -6.40 32.58 -4.48
N SER A 167 -7.34 33.55 -4.45
CA SER A 167 -8.76 33.22 -4.38
C SER A 167 -9.17 32.38 -5.59
N GLY A 168 -10.05 31.40 -5.36
CA GLY A 168 -10.51 30.48 -6.40
C GLY A 168 -9.54 29.35 -6.73
N THR A 169 -8.40 29.22 -6.01
CA THR A 169 -7.50 28.07 -6.18
C THR A 169 -8.26 26.76 -5.93
N PRO A 170 -8.35 25.85 -6.93
CA PRO A 170 -9.06 24.59 -6.77
C PRO A 170 -8.31 23.65 -5.83
N ILE A 171 -9.04 22.93 -4.99
CA ILE A 171 -8.52 21.88 -4.11
C ILE A 171 -8.99 20.54 -4.67
N THR A 172 -8.04 19.72 -5.10
CA THR A 172 -8.31 18.34 -5.55
C THR A 172 -8.57 17.45 -4.33
N VAL A 173 -9.50 16.51 -4.44
CA VAL A 173 -9.77 15.52 -3.38
C VAL A 173 -8.48 14.84 -2.95
N PHE A 174 -8.23 14.80 -1.65
CA PHE A 174 -7.03 14.20 -1.09
C PHE A 174 -7.14 12.67 -1.10
N THR A 175 -5.99 12.00 -1.15
CA THR A 175 -5.87 10.53 -1.12
C THR A 175 -4.80 10.10 -0.13
N GLY A 176 -4.69 8.80 0.12
CA GLY A 176 -3.64 8.20 0.92
C GLY A 176 -2.25 8.27 0.27
N ASP A 177 -1.22 7.97 1.06
CA ASP A 177 0.19 8.02 0.64
C ASP A 177 0.52 6.99 -0.45
N ASN A 178 0.03 5.75 -0.32
CA ASN A 178 0.29 4.69 -1.29
C ASN A 178 -0.33 4.98 -2.68
N PRO A 179 -1.62 5.35 -2.79
CA PRO A 179 -2.20 5.78 -4.07
C PRO A 179 -1.49 7.00 -4.66
N SER A 180 -1.10 7.97 -3.82
CA SER A 180 -0.35 9.13 -4.28
C SER A 180 1.05 8.75 -4.78
N SER A 181 1.74 7.83 -4.07
CA SER A 181 3.04 7.32 -4.47
C SER A 181 3.00 6.57 -5.81
N LEU A 182 1.95 5.79 -6.07
CA LEU A 182 1.77 5.12 -7.36
C LEU A 182 1.84 6.13 -8.53
N VAL A 183 1.15 7.26 -8.40
CA VAL A 183 1.19 8.34 -9.39
C VAL A 183 2.58 8.97 -9.48
N GLY A 184 3.19 9.29 -8.34
CA GLY A 184 4.52 9.93 -8.28
C GLY A 184 5.68 9.02 -8.69
N MET A 185 5.46 7.71 -8.73
CA MET A 185 6.39 6.74 -9.28
C MET A 185 6.17 6.50 -10.79
N GLY A 186 5.21 7.17 -11.42
CA GLY A 186 4.89 6.96 -12.83
C GLY A 186 4.27 5.59 -13.13
N ALA A 187 3.68 4.93 -12.13
CA ALA A 187 3.16 3.57 -12.21
C ALA A 187 1.63 3.50 -12.19
N SER A 188 0.96 4.57 -12.57
CA SER A 188 -0.51 4.65 -12.53
C SER A 188 -1.23 3.87 -13.64
N LYS A 189 -0.49 3.24 -14.55
CA LYS A 189 -1.03 2.33 -15.59
C LYS A 189 -0.55 0.91 -15.37
N PRO A 190 -1.36 -0.11 -15.73
CA PRO A 190 -0.92 -1.51 -15.74
C PRO A 190 0.37 -1.71 -16.55
N GLY A 191 1.15 -2.74 -16.21
CA GLY A 191 2.46 -3.01 -16.80
C GLY A 191 3.65 -2.41 -16.03
N LYS A 192 3.40 -1.39 -15.22
CA LYS A 192 4.42 -0.76 -14.37
C LYS A 192 4.22 -1.16 -12.92
N LEU A 193 5.21 -1.81 -12.35
CA LEU A 193 5.19 -2.28 -10.96
C LEU A 193 6.12 -1.44 -10.11
N VAL A 194 5.82 -1.32 -8.83
CA VAL A 194 6.73 -0.75 -7.83
C VAL A 194 7.03 -1.77 -6.77
N ILE A 195 8.32 -2.01 -6.53
CA ILE A 195 8.80 -2.85 -5.43
C ILE A 195 9.68 -1.98 -4.54
N SER A 196 9.28 -1.85 -3.27
CA SER A 196 10.09 -1.15 -2.26
C SER A 196 10.77 -2.16 -1.36
N LEU A 197 12.12 -2.15 -1.38
CA LEU A 197 12.97 -3.04 -0.60
C LEU A 197 13.42 -2.35 0.69
N GLY A 198 12.62 -2.51 1.75
CA GLY A 198 12.83 -1.93 3.07
C GLY A 198 13.06 -2.98 4.16
N THR A 199 12.83 -2.62 5.41
CA THR A 199 12.75 -3.56 6.55
C THR A 199 11.75 -4.67 6.25
N SER A 200 10.54 -4.27 5.81
CA SER A 200 9.57 -5.12 5.11
C SER A 200 9.56 -4.69 3.65
N ASP A 201 9.37 -5.63 2.75
CA ASP A 201 9.25 -5.32 1.33
C ASP A 201 7.78 -5.06 0.98
N THR A 202 7.52 -4.14 0.04
CA THR A 202 6.17 -3.88 -0.48
C THR A 202 6.15 -3.96 -1.99
N PHE A 203 5.02 -4.44 -2.50
CA PHE A 203 4.70 -4.49 -3.91
C PHE A 203 3.40 -3.73 -4.15
N PHE A 204 3.38 -2.82 -5.12
CA PHE A 204 2.13 -2.17 -5.53
C PHE A 204 2.14 -1.86 -7.03
N ALA A 205 0.95 -1.89 -7.62
CA ALA A 205 0.76 -1.68 -9.05
C ALA A 205 -0.65 -1.20 -9.37
N ALA A 206 -0.81 -0.49 -10.48
CA ALA A 206 -2.11 -0.32 -11.12
C ALA A 206 -2.57 -1.67 -11.70
N MET A 207 -3.84 -2.02 -11.50
CA MET A 207 -4.41 -3.29 -11.95
C MET A 207 -5.20 -3.13 -13.24
N PRO A 208 -5.23 -4.16 -14.12
CA PRO A 208 -6.03 -4.12 -15.35
C PRO A 208 -7.54 -4.19 -15.07
N GLY A 209 -7.94 -4.66 -13.88
CA GLY A 209 -9.34 -4.80 -13.47
C GLY A 209 -9.47 -4.75 -11.95
N VAL A 210 -10.69 -4.90 -11.45
CA VAL A 210 -10.99 -4.97 -10.02
C VAL A 210 -11.10 -6.43 -9.61
N VAL A 211 -10.10 -6.95 -8.92
CA VAL A 211 -10.05 -8.32 -8.39
C VAL A 211 -9.51 -8.26 -6.97
N ALA A 212 -10.16 -8.93 -6.02
CA ALA A 212 -9.66 -9.08 -4.65
C ALA A 212 -8.72 -10.30 -4.54
N ASP A 213 -7.76 -10.24 -3.63
CA ASP A 213 -6.88 -11.37 -3.34
C ASP A 213 -7.68 -12.55 -2.73
N PRO A 214 -7.73 -13.71 -3.37
CA PRO A 214 -8.44 -14.87 -2.85
C PRO A 214 -7.85 -15.41 -1.54
N GLN A 215 -6.61 -15.06 -1.20
CA GLN A 215 -5.97 -15.42 0.07
C GLN A 215 -6.13 -14.33 1.14
N GLY A 216 -6.65 -13.17 0.77
CA GLY A 216 -6.86 -12.03 1.67
C GLY A 216 -5.57 -11.41 2.22
N CYS A 217 -4.42 -11.64 1.59
CA CYS A 217 -3.12 -11.10 2.03
C CYS A 217 -2.82 -9.73 1.39
N GLY A 218 -3.34 -9.51 0.18
CA GLY A 218 -3.21 -8.25 -0.56
C GLY A 218 -4.37 -7.30 -0.31
N HIS A 219 -4.19 -6.07 -0.74
CA HIS A 219 -5.16 -4.98 -0.63
C HIS A 219 -5.48 -4.40 -2.00
N VAL A 220 -6.73 -4.01 -2.21
CA VAL A 220 -7.18 -3.29 -3.41
C VAL A 220 -7.66 -1.91 -3.01
N PHE A 221 -7.13 -0.89 -3.66
CA PHE A 221 -7.50 0.51 -3.45
C PHE A 221 -7.91 1.14 -4.78
N GLY A 222 -8.60 2.26 -4.73
CA GLY A 222 -8.82 3.09 -5.91
C GLY A 222 -7.50 3.68 -6.41
N ASN A 223 -7.27 3.59 -7.71
CA ASN A 223 -6.15 4.28 -8.35
C ASN A 223 -6.57 5.73 -8.64
N PRO A 224 -5.84 6.73 -8.14
CA PRO A 224 -6.18 8.14 -8.38
C PRO A 224 -6.21 8.53 -9.86
N ALA A 225 -5.50 7.80 -10.71
CA ALA A 225 -5.54 8.00 -12.16
C ALA A 225 -6.72 7.29 -12.85
N GLY A 226 -7.55 6.59 -12.08
CA GLY A 226 -8.69 5.79 -12.55
C GLY A 226 -8.47 4.28 -12.44
N GLY A 227 -9.54 3.54 -12.21
CA GLY A 227 -9.48 2.08 -11.98
C GLY A 227 -9.00 1.72 -10.57
N SER A 228 -8.30 0.62 -10.45
CA SER A 228 -7.82 0.05 -9.18
C SER A 228 -6.30 -0.09 -9.14
N MET A 229 -5.77 -0.15 -7.93
CA MET A 229 -4.40 -0.53 -7.63
C MET A 229 -4.37 -1.58 -6.52
N SER A 230 -3.29 -2.33 -6.47
CA SER A 230 -3.03 -3.28 -5.40
C SER A 230 -1.84 -2.85 -4.55
N LEU A 231 -1.85 -3.29 -3.30
CA LEU A 231 -0.73 -3.20 -2.36
C LEU A 231 -0.57 -4.53 -1.65
N GLN A 232 0.66 -5.05 -1.60
CA GLN A 232 0.99 -6.26 -0.85
C GLN A 232 2.28 -6.07 -0.06
N CYS A 233 2.26 -6.48 1.21
CA CYS A 233 3.39 -6.35 2.11
C CYS A 233 3.98 -7.72 2.43
N PHE A 234 5.32 -7.76 2.65
CA PHE A 234 6.11 -8.94 2.97
C PHE A 234 7.00 -8.62 4.16
N VAL A 235 6.84 -9.34 5.27
CA VAL A 235 7.56 -9.06 6.52
C VAL A 235 9.05 -9.36 6.41
N ASN A 236 9.39 -10.47 5.73
CA ASN A 236 10.77 -10.93 5.61
C ASN A 236 11.52 -10.22 4.47
N GLY A 237 11.73 -8.91 4.62
CA GLY A 237 12.47 -8.04 3.71
C GLY A 237 13.97 -7.98 4.02
N SER A 238 14.51 -6.75 4.23
CA SER A 238 15.95 -6.53 4.50
C SER A 238 16.47 -7.30 5.69
N LEU A 239 15.66 -7.44 6.74
CA LEU A 239 16.09 -8.18 7.95
C LEU A 239 16.40 -9.64 7.66
N ALA A 240 15.69 -10.28 6.72
CA ALA A 240 16.00 -11.65 6.32
C ALA A 240 17.32 -11.72 5.54
N ARG A 241 17.58 -10.73 4.65
CA ARG A 241 18.87 -10.60 3.94
C ARG A 241 20.04 -10.37 4.90
N GLU A 242 19.86 -9.51 5.89
CA GLU A 242 20.85 -9.25 6.95
C GLU A 242 21.13 -10.51 7.76
N GLU A 243 20.09 -11.23 8.19
CA GLU A 243 20.23 -12.44 9.01
C GLU A 243 21.01 -13.55 8.29
N VAL A 244 20.76 -13.75 6.99
CA VAL A 244 21.55 -14.72 6.19
C VAL A 244 22.99 -14.25 6.04
N LYS A 245 23.22 -12.97 5.73
CA LYS A 245 24.54 -12.35 5.60
C LYS A 245 25.34 -12.50 6.91
N ASP A 246 24.75 -12.15 8.03
CA ASP A 246 25.40 -12.16 9.35
C ASP A 246 25.71 -13.57 9.84
N LYS A 247 24.84 -14.54 9.50
CA LYS A 247 25.06 -15.97 9.81
C LYS A 247 26.39 -16.50 9.27
N PHE A 248 26.86 -15.97 8.15
CA PHE A 248 28.14 -16.34 7.53
C PHE A 248 29.27 -15.34 7.80
N GLY A 249 29.01 -14.28 8.56
CA GLY A 249 29.98 -13.22 8.83
C GLY A 249 30.35 -12.43 7.57
N TYR A 250 29.51 -12.40 6.54
CA TYR A 250 29.74 -11.68 5.29
C TYR A 250 29.47 -10.18 5.46
N ASP A 251 30.23 -9.38 4.77
CA ASP A 251 29.86 -7.98 4.50
C ASP A 251 28.95 -7.87 3.27
N TRP A 252 28.45 -6.66 2.98
CA TRP A 252 27.59 -6.44 1.82
C TRP A 252 28.29 -6.63 0.47
N GLY A 253 29.62 -6.49 0.41
CA GLY A 253 30.42 -6.77 -0.79
C GLY A 253 30.47 -8.27 -1.08
N GLN A 254 30.73 -9.08 -0.06
CA GLN A 254 30.72 -10.55 -0.14
C GLN A 254 29.30 -11.06 -0.46
N PHE A 255 28.27 -10.47 0.17
CA PHE A 255 26.86 -10.76 -0.16
C PHE A 255 26.58 -10.53 -1.65
N THR A 256 27.01 -9.39 -2.19
CA THR A 256 26.84 -9.05 -3.61
C THR A 256 27.61 -10.00 -4.51
N ALA A 257 28.84 -10.35 -4.14
CA ALA A 257 29.67 -11.32 -4.88
C ALA A 257 28.99 -12.73 -4.92
N ALA A 258 28.42 -13.17 -3.81
CA ALA A 258 27.67 -14.43 -3.74
C ALA A 258 26.48 -14.44 -4.73
N LEU A 259 25.73 -13.34 -4.82
CA LEU A 259 24.64 -13.19 -5.79
C LEU A 259 25.12 -13.24 -7.24
N ILE A 260 26.27 -12.62 -7.53
CA ILE A 260 26.82 -12.57 -8.90
C ILE A 260 27.40 -13.94 -9.32
N ASN A 261 28.10 -14.59 -8.42
CA ASN A 261 28.84 -15.82 -8.72
C ASN A 261 27.96 -17.09 -8.71
N THR A 262 26.79 -17.03 -8.05
CA THR A 262 25.86 -18.15 -8.03
C THR A 262 24.87 -18.04 -9.20
N PRO A 263 24.71 -19.09 -10.00
CA PRO A 263 23.84 -19.04 -11.18
C PRO A 263 22.37 -18.87 -10.81
N ALA A 264 21.59 -18.32 -11.73
CA ALA A 264 20.15 -18.17 -11.61
C ALA A 264 19.47 -19.53 -11.37
N GLY A 265 18.49 -19.57 -10.47
CA GLY A 265 17.85 -20.81 -10.02
C GLY A 265 18.72 -21.65 -9.05
N ASN A 266 19.92 -21.15 -8.69
CA ASN A 266 20.78 -21.65 -7.61
C ASN A 266 21.03 -23.18 -7.65
N ASN A 267 21.10 -23.73 -8.86
CA ASN A 267 21.25 -25.19 -9.09
C ASN A 267 20.15 -26.00 -8.33
N GLY A 268 18.93 -25.48 -8.26
CA GLY A 268 17.80 -26.13 -7.60
C GLY A 268 17.80 -26.07 -6.06
N LYS A 269 18.71 -25.32 -5.45
CA LYS A 269 18.71 -25.06 -4.01
C LYS A 269 17.74 -23.93 -3.69
N ILE A 270 16.74 -24.18 -2.87
CA ILE A 270 15.62 -23.27 -2.62
C ILE A 270 15.49 -23.00 -1.14
N MET A 271 15.24 -21.75 -0.79
CA MET A 271 14.90 -21.31 0.56
C MET A 271 13.51 -20.66 0.57
N VAL A 272 12.68 -21.03 1.55
CA VAL A 272 11.56 -20.20 2.00
C VAL A 272 12.14 -19.30 3.10
N PRO A 273 12.41 -18.01 2.82
CA PRO A 273 13.24 -17.17 3.69
C PRO A 273 12.42 -16.48 4.80
N PHE A 274 11.59 -17.25 5.52
CA PHE A 274 10.75 -16.72 6.59
C PHE A 274 11.41 -16.97 7.95
N PHE A 275 12.16 -15.99 8.40
CA PHE A 275 12.80 -15.94 9.71
C PHE A 275 11.84 -15.45 10.81
N ARG A 276 10.75 -14.84 10.41
CA ARG A 276 9.65 -14.33 11.24
C ARG A 276 8.32 -14.71 10.59
N PRO A 277 7.22 -14.74 11.38
CA PRO A 277 5.89 -14.94 10.81
C PRO A 277 5.67 -14.04 9.61
N GLU A 278 5.19 -14.62 8.50
CA GLU A 278 4.93 -13.90 7.27
C GLU A 278 3.44 -13.60 7.13
N ILE A 279 3.10 -12.46 6.50
CA ILE A 279 1.72 -12.03 6.24
C ILE A 279 1.29 -12.29 4.80
N SER A 280 2.24 -12.55 3.92
CA SER A 280 2.00 -12.87 2.51
C SER A 280 2.91 -14.02 2.03
N PRO A 281 2.44 -15.30 2.16
CA PRO A 281 1.18 -15.77 2.74
C PRO A 281 1.19 -15.70 4.27
N ARG A 282 0.01 -15.83 4.90
CA ARG A 282 -0.08 -15.87 6.36
C ARG A 282 0.38 -17.21 6.89
N VAL A 283 1.62 -17.24 7.42
CA VAL A 283 2.24 -18.44 8.01
C VAL A 283 3.05 -18.07 9.25
N ASP A 284 2.90 -18.85 10.31
CA ASP A 284 3.69 -18.69 11.55
C ASP A 284 4.99 -19.52 11.50
N LEU A 285 5.84 -19.20 10.52
CA LEU A 285 7.20 -19.74 10.47
C LEU A 285 8.15 -18.77 11.19
N LYS A 286 9.08 -19.33 11.96
CA LYS A 286 10.10 -18.60 12.73
C LYS A 286 11.52 -19.03 12.35
N ALA A 287 11.64 -19.87 11.32
CA ALA A 287 12.90 -20.31 10.75
C ALA A 287 12.70 -20.63 9.26
N PRO A 288 13.68 -20.35 8.42
CA PRO A 288 13.60 -20.62 6.99
C PRO A 288 13.57 -22.11 6.69
N ILE A 289 12.91 -22.49 5.60
CA ILE A 289 12.89 -23.85 5.10
C ILE A 289 13.90 -23.96 3.96
N LEU A 290 14.84 -24.89 4.06
CA LEU A 290 15.84 -25.12 3.03
C LEU A 290 15.59 -26.46 2.32
N ASN A 291 15.67 -26.45 0.99
CA ASN A 291 15.57 -27.63 0.14
C ASN A 291 16.72 -27.66 -0.86
N GLY A 292 17.52 -28.73 -0.84
CA GLY A 292 18.71 -28.87 -1.70
C GLY A 292 19.68 -29.90 -1.17
N SER A 293 20.97 -29.70 -1.44
CA SER A 293 22.07 -30.58 -0.95
C SER A 293 22.19 -30.53 0.58
N ASP A 294 22.84 -31.55 1.15
CA ASP A 294 23.04 -31.62 2.61
C ASP A 294 23.90 -30.45 3.13
N ALA A 295 24.93 -30.05 2.39
CA ALA A 295 25.73 -28.87 2.71
C ALA A 295 24.91 -27.59 2.76
N PHE A 296 23.96 -27.41 1.83
CA PHE A 296 23.05 -26.28 1.83
C PHE A 296 22.07 -26.35 3.01
N LYS A 297 21.44 -27.48 3.25
CA LYS A 297 20.50 -27.68 4.38
C LYS A 297 21.15 -27.52 5.75
N SER A 298 22.45 -27.85 5.86
CA SER A 298 23.25 -27.68 7.10
C SER A 298 23.93 -26.32 7.21
N TRP A 299 23.62 -25.36 6.31
CA TRP A 299 24.20 -24.01 6.29
C TRP A 299 25.73 -24.01 6.10
N GLN A 300 26.27 -24.92 5.29
CA GLN A 300 27.70 -24.97 4.94
C GLN A 300 27.99 -24.40 3.56
N ASP A 301 26.97 -23.92 2.84
CA ASP A 301 27.05 -23.34 1.50
C ASP A 301 26.54 -21.90 1.54
N ALA A 302 27.44 -20.98 1.90
CA ALA A 302 27.10 -19.58 2.17
C ALA A 302 26.55 -18.87 0.94
N ASP A 303 27.24 -19.00 -0.21
CA ASP A 303 26.84 -18.30 -1.44
C ASP A 303 25.47 -18.78 -1.93
N ALA A 304 25.23 -20.09 -1.89
CA ALA A 304 23.95 -20.63 -2.25
C ALA A 304 22.83 -20.21 -1.26
N ALA A 305 23.13 -20.06 0.03
CA ALA A 305 22.15 -19.60 1.01
C ALA A 305 21.75 -18.12 0.77
N ILE A 306 22.71 -17.25 0.48
CA ILE A 306 22.48 -15.86 0.12
C ILE A 306 21.63 -15.78 -1.15
N ARG A 307 22.02 -16.50 -2.19
CA ARG A 307 21.28 -16.53 -3.46
C ARG A 307 19.85 -17.03 -3.25
N ALA A 308 19.68 -18.15 -2.54
CA ALA A 308 18.37 -18.74 -2.25
C ALA A 308 17.46 -17.83 -1.43
N CYS A 309 18.03 -17.05 -0.50
CA CYS A 309 17.27 -16.06 0.27
C CYS A 309 16.64 -15.00 -0.65
N VAL A 310 17.45 -14.36 -1.49
CA VAL A 310 16.97 -13.30 -2.38
C VAL A 310 16.03 -13.85 -3.46
N GLU A 311 16.37 -14.99 -4.08
CA GLU A 311 15.46 -15.67 -5.03
C GLU A 311 14.14 -16.06 -4.37
N GLY A 312 14.20 -16.64 -3.16
CA GLY A 312 13.00 -17.02 -2.42
C GLY A 312 12.09 -15.85 -2.08
N GLN A 313 12.64 -14.67 -1.76
CA GLN A 313 11.85 -13.46 -1.55
C GLN A 313 11.10 -13.04 -2.81
N PHE A 314 11.77 -12.93 -3.96
CA PHE A 314 11.12 -12.53 -5.21
C PHE A 314 10.20 -13.61 -5.77
N ILE A 315 10.52 -14.90 -5.61
CA ILE A 315 9.61 -16.01 -5.95
C ILE A 315 8.32 -15.92 -5.13
N ASN A 316 8.45 -15.73 -3.81
CA ASN A 316 7.27 -15.52 -2.96
C ASN A 316 6.45 -14.33 -3.42
N MET A 317 7.11 -13.20 -3.66
CA MET A 317 6.44 -11.97 -4.13
C MET A 317 5.68 -12.22 -5.44
N LYS A 318 6.30 -12.83 -6.44
CA LYS A 318 5.65 -13.16 -7.71
C LYS A 318 4.45 -14.08 -7.53
N LEU A 319 4.58 -15.15 -6.73
CA LEU A 319 3.50 -16.10 -6.45
C LEU A 319 2.33 -15.45 -5.70
N ARG A 320 2.61 -14.52 -4.78
CA ARG A 320 1.55 -13.86 -3.99
C ARG A 320 0.89 -12.70 -4.73
N THR A 321 1.43 -12.27 -5.87
CA THR A 321 0.87 -11.18 -6.69
C THR A 321 0.23 -11.68 -8.00
N ASP A 322 0.24 -12.97 -8.26
CA ASP A 322 -0.33 -13.60 -9.47
C ASP A 322 -1.84 -13.32 -9.65
N TRP A 323 -2.58 -13.23 -8.53
CA TRP A 323 -4.01 -12.87 -8.53
C TRP A 323 -4.30 -11.50 -9.14
N MET A 324 -3.32 -10.61 -9.19
CA MET A 324 -3.45 -9.26 -9.77
C MET A 324 -3.53 -9.27 -11.30
N GLN A 325 -3.21 -10.41 -11.94
CA GLN A 325 -3.23 -10.59 -13.40
C GLN A 325 -2.37 -9.55 -14.13
N LEU A 326 -1.21 -9.24 -13.57
CA LEU A 326 -0.29 -8.26 -14.12
C LEU A 326 0.60 -8.88 -15.20
N GLU A 327 0.83 -8.12 -16.27
CA GLU A 327 1.86 -8.39 -17.26
C GLU A 327 2.98 -7.35 -17.08
N PRO A 328 4.03 -7.66 -16.32
CA PRO A 328 5.05 -6.68 -15.97
C PRO A 328 5.93 -6.32 -17.18
N GLU A 329 5.96 -5.04 -17.54
CA GLU A 329 6.88 -4.48 -18.53
C GLU A 329 8.12 -3.88 -17.85
N VAL A 330 7.91 -3.18 -16.73
CA VAL A 330 8.95 -2.52 -15.96
C VAL A 330 8.66 -2.58 -14.47
N ILE A 331 9.71 -2.82 -13.68
CA ILE A 331 9.70 -2.76 -12.23
C ILE A 331 10.48 -1.53 -11.79
N TYR A 332 9.83 -0.60 -11.14
CA TYR A 332 10.48 0.50 -10.44
C TYR A 332 10.90 0.03 -9.04
N LEU A 333 12.21 -0.14 -8.86
CA LEU A 333 12.78 -0.61 -7.60
C LEU A 333 13.18 0.58 -6.73
N THR A 334 12.73 0.58 -5.47
CA THR A 334 13.02 1.63 -4.49
C THR A 334 13.37 1.04 -3.12
N GLY A 335 13.67 1.88 -2.14
CA GLY A 335 14.13 1.44 -0.82
C GLY A 335 15.64 1.23 -0.72
N GLY A 336 16.13 0.93 0.48
CA GLY A 336 17.57 0.87 0.75
C GLY A 336 18.33 -0.16 -0.08
N ALA A 337 17.77 -1.35 -0.24
CA ALA A 337 18.42 -2.44 -0.97
C ALA A 337 18.30 -2.31 -2.50
N SER A 338 17.51 -1.37 -3.03
CA SER A 338 17.37 -1.15 -4.47
C SER A 338 18.67 -0.71 -5.15
N LYS A 339 19.64 -0.17 -4.38
CA LYS A 339 20.95 0.26 -4.88
C LYS A 339 21.88 -0.90 -5.24
N ASN A 340 21.55 -2.14 -4.83
CA ASN A 340 22.34 -3.32 -5.14
C ASN A 340 21.90 -3.91 -6.48
N ASP A 341 22.74 -3.78 -7.50
CA ASP A 341 22.46 -4.25 -8.86
C ASP A 341 22.29 -5.78 -8.94
N ALA A 342 22.93 -6.54 -8.06
CA ALA A 342 22.78 -7.99 -8.04
C ALA A 342 21.41 -8.40 -7.50
N ILE A 343 20.87 -7.69 -6.49
CA ILE A 343 19.46 -7.88 -6.04
C ILE A 343 18.50 -7.48 -7.15
N ALA A 344 18.74 -6.35 -7.81
CA ALA A 344 17.91 -5.88 -8.92
C ALA A 344 17.92 -6.86 -10.10
N GLN A 345 19.06 -7.52 -10.39
CA GLN A 345 19.15 -8.55 -11.41
C GLN A 345 18.30 -9.78 -11.07
N VAL A 346 18.31 -10.21 -9.79
CA VAL A 346 17.41 -11.32 -9.36
C VAL A 346 15.95 -10.95 -9.54
N ALA A 347 15.56 -9.72 -9.21
CA ALA A 347 14.19 -9.24 -9.43
C ALA A 347 13.83 -9.27 -10.93
N ALA A 348 14.70 -8.75 -11.81
CA ALA A 348 14.50 -8.75 -13.25
C ALA A 348 14.32 -10.19 -13.77
N ASP A 349 15.20 -11.09 -13.35
CA ASP A 349 15.20 -12.49 -13.78
C ASP A 349 13.95 -13.26 -13.31
N VAL A 350 13.51 -13.08 -12.06
CA VAL A 350 12.33 -13.77 -11.50
C VAL A 350 11.04 -13.26 -12.15
N PHE A 351 10.90 -11.95 -12.32
CA PHE A 351 9.70 -11.36 -12.91
C PHE A 351 9.70 -11.35 -14.44
N GLN A 352 10.85 -11.60 -15.09
CA GLN A 352 11.04 -11.48 -16.55
C GLN A 352 10.65 -10.11 -17.07
N ALA A 353 10.99 -9.07 -16.32
CA ALA A 353 10.71 -7.68 -16.62
C ALA A 353 11.96 -6.83 -16.36
N LYS A 354 12.14 -5.76 -17.13
CA LYS A 354 13.23 -4.83 -16.85
C LYS A 354 13.05 -4.12 -15.51
N VAL A 355 14.12 -3.94 -14.78
CA VAL A 355 14.16 -3.19 -13.53
C VAL A 355 14.78 -1.82 -13.77
N GLN A 356 14.21 -0.79 -13.18
CA GLN A 356 14.73 0.58 -13.21
C GLN A 356 14.63 1.21 -11.82
N ARG A 357 15.53 2.14 -11.52
CA ARG A 357 15.40 3.05 -10.38
C ARG A 357 14.92 4.41 -10.88
N LEU A 358 14.10 5.08 -10.09
CA LEU A 358 13.60 6.41 -10.43
C LEU A 358 14.41 7.49 -9.71
N ALA A 359 14.73 8.56 -10.43
CA ALA A 359 15.35 9.76 -9.87
C ALA A 359 14.33 10.64 -9.10
N VAL A 360 13.45 9.99 -8.31
CA VAL A 360 12.37 10.67 -7.58
C VAL A 360 12.61 10.56 -6.09
N SER A 361 12.78 11.70 -5.43
CA SER A 361 12.71 11.82 -3.99
C SER A 361 11.33 12.36 -3.59
N GLY A 362 10.60 11.67 -2.72
CA GLY A 362 9.29 12.13 -2.26
C GLY A 362 8.15 11.86 -3.26
N SER A 363 8.04 10.61 -3.71
CA SER A 363 7.00 10.16 -4.65
C SER A 363 5.57 10.52 -4.23
N VAL A 364 5.26 10.52 -2.93
CA VAL A 364 3.94 10.89 -2.41
C VAL A 364 3.61 12.35 -2.76
N ALA A 365 4.52 13.28 -2.46
CA ALA A 365 4.33 14.71 -2.72
C ALA A 365 4.31 14.99 -4.24
N LEU A 366 5.19 14.33 -5.01
CA LEU A 366 5.17 14.44 -6.46
C LEU A 366 3.84 13.93 -7.03
N GLY A 367 3.35 12.79 -6.58
CA GLY A 367 2.06 12.24 -7.02
C GLY A 367 0.89 13.15 -6.72
N ALA A 368 0.87 13.77 -5.54
CA ALA A 368 -0.13 14.76 -5.18
C ALA A 368 -0.08 15.98 -6.12
N SER A 369 1.13 16.48 -6.42
CA SER A 369 1.35 17.62 -7.31
C SER A 369 0.94 17.30 -8.75
N LEU A 370 1.32 16.13 -9.28
CA LEU A 370 0.95 15.71 -10.63
C LEU A 370 -0.57 15.55 -10.79
N ARG A 371 -1.25 14.96 -9.80
CA ARG A 371 -2.71 14.83 -9.79
C ARG A 371 -3.40 16.20 -9.79
N ALA A 372 -2.95 17.10 -8.89
CA ALA A 372 -3.52 18.44 -8.80
C ALA A 372 -3.30 19.22 -10.11
N ALA A 373 -2.12 19.17 -10.69
CA ALA A 373 -1.80 19.83 -11.96
C ALA A 373 -2.62 19.23 -13.11
N SER A 374 -2.68 17.91 -13.24
CA SER A 374 -3.49 17.25 -14.27
C SER A 374 -4.94 17.69 -14.21
N HIS A 375 -5.53 17.61 -13.02
CA HIS A 375 -6.94 17.95 -12.85
C HIS A 375 -7.23 19.46 -13.03
N SER A 376 -6.44 20.32 -12.38
CA SER A 376 -6.71 21.77 -12.33
C SER A 376 -6.29 22.51 -13.59
N LEU A 377 -5.29 22.03 -14.31
CA LEU A 377 -4.74 22.65 -15.50
C LEU A 377 -5.14 21.91 -16.79
N GLY A 378 -5.83 20.77 -16.68
CA GLY A 378 -6.21 19.95 -17.84
C GLY A 378 -5.00 19.32 -18.54
N LEU A 379 -3.88 19.08 -17.82
CA LEU A 379 -2.68 18.47 -18.37
C LEU A 379 -2.81 16.94 -18.40
N ASP A 380 -2.24 16.32 -19.42
CA ASP A 380 -2.20 14.85 -19.50
C ASP A 380 -1.28 14.29 -18.44
N LEU A 381 -1.83 13.39 -17.60
CA LEU A 381 -1.10 12.81 -16.48
C LEU A 381 0.06 11.92 -16.93
N ASP A 382 -0.09 11.20 -18.06
CA ASP A 382 0.95 10.32 -18.56
C ASP A 382 2.13 11.11 -19.12
N GLU A 383 1.85 12.20 -19.83
CA GLU A 383 2.89 13.12 -20.32
C GLU A 383 3.67 13.71 -19.15
N MET A 384 2.98 14.15 -18.10
CA MET A 384 3.63 14.67 -16.89
C MET A 384 4.44 13.59 -16.17
N GLN A 385 3.90 12.36 -16.04
CA GLN A 385 4.66 11.25 -15.46
C GLN A 385 5.91 10.95 -16.30
N GLY A 386 5.81 10.94 -17.63
CA GLY A 386 6.95 10.79 -18.53
C GLY A 386 8.01 11.88 -18.37
N GLN A 387 7.59 13.09 -17.98
CA GLN A 387 8.50 14.21 -17.75
C GLN A 387 9.15 14.20 -16.35
N PHE A 388 8.40 13.88 -15.30
CA PHE A 388 8.84 14.05 -13.91
C PHE A 388 9.23 12.75 -13.22
N CYS A 389 8.77 11.58 -13.68
CA CYS A 389 9.07 10.28 -13.10
C CYS A 389 10.10 9.53 -13.97
N LYS A 390 11.23 10.18 -14.26
CA LYS A 390 12.27 9.61 -15.13
C LYS A 390 13.10 8.57 -14.39
N PRO A 391 13.47 7.48 -15.08
CA PRO A 391 14.50 6.57 -14.59
C PRO A 391 15.84 7.27 -14.39
N GLU A 392 16.59 6.84 -13.39
CA GLU A 392 18.00 7.21 -13.23
C GLU A 392 18.79 6.71 -14.44
N ALA A 393 19.66 7.57 -14.97
CA ALA A 393 20.52 7.21 -16.09
C ALA A 393 21.38 5.98 -15.74
N GLY A 394 21.39 4.99 -16.63
CA GLY A 394 22.15 3.75 -16.44
C GLY A 394 21.59 2.77 -15.40
N SER A 395 20.41 3.02 -14.84
CA SER A 395 19.81 2.13 -13.84
C SER A 395 19.02 0.95 -14.41
N THR A 396 18.88 0.87 -15.74
CA THR A 396 18.10 -0.19 -16.38
C THR A 396 18.85 -1.52 -16.35
N ILE A 397 18.19 -2.53 -15.82
CA ILE A 397 18.66 -3.92 -15.73
C ILE A 397 17.66 -4.80 -16.47
N GLU A 398 18.10 -5.46 -17.52
CA GLU A 398 17.29 -6.41 -18.31
C GLU A 398 17.38 -7.82 -17.71
N PRO A 399 16.33 -8.66 -17.85
CA PRO A 399 16.40 -10.06 -17.50
C PRO A 399 17.52 -10.76 -18.28
N LYS A 400 18.29 -11.62 -17.58
CA LYS A 400 19.37 -12.42 -18.18
C LYS A 400 19.10 -13.92 -18.11
N ALA A 401 18.41 -14.36 -17.04
CA ALA A 401 18.05 -15.76 -16.90
C ALA A 401 16.81 -16.12 -17.72
N PRO A 402 16.75 -17.33 -18.29
CA PRO A 402 15.56 -17.81 -18.95
C PRO A 402 14.41 -18.01 -17.96
N SER A 403 13.18 -17.80 -18.41
CA SER A 403 11.97 -17.87 -17.56
C SER A 403 11.76 -19.22 -16.88
N ASP A 404 12.21 -20.31 -17.50
CA ASP A 404 12.10 -21.67 -16.95
C ASP A 404 12.99 -21.93 -15.75
N ALA A 405 14.07 -21.15 -15.55
CA ALA A 405 14.94 -21.26 -14.38
C ALA A 405 14.17 -21.11 -13.06
N TYR A 406 13.11 -20.29 -13.05
CA TYR A 406 12.31 -20.02 -11.86
C TYR A 406 10.96 -20.75 -11.81
N ASN A 407 10.49 -21.31 -12.93
CA ASN A 407 9.21 -22.06 -12.96
C ASN A 407 9.26 -23.32 -12.07
N SER A 408 10.37 -24.08 -12.15
CA SER A 408 10.56 -25.24 -11.29
C SER A 408 10.77 -24.84 -9.83
N ALA A 409 11.54 -23.78 -9.57
CA ALA A 409 11.79 -23.25 -8.24
C ALA A 409 10.49 -22.80 -7.55
N SER A 410 9.61 -22.11 -8.27
CA SER A 410 8.30 -21.67 -7.77
C SER A 410 7.40 -22.84 -7.33
N LYS A 411 7.37 -23.92 -8.12
CA LYS A 411 6.59 -25.12 -7.77
C LYS A 411 7.13 -25.80 -6.49
N VAL A 412 8.45 -25.89 -6.36
CA VAL A 412 9.07 -26.45 -5.15
C VAL A 412 8.81 -25.56 -3.94
N PHE A 413 8.95 -24.25 -4.09
CA PHE A 413 8.68 -23.26 -3.05
C PHE A 413 7.25 -23.39 -2.50
N GLU A 414 6.24 -23.41 -3.37
CA GLU A 414 4.85 -23.65 -2.98
C GLU A 414 4.65 -25.00 -2.30
N GLY A 415 5.29 -26.06 -2.82
CA GLY A 415 5.23 -27.38 -2.22
C GLY A 415 5.82 -27.46 -0.80
N LEU A 416 6.83 -26.64 -0.50
CA LEU A 416 7.42 -26.54 0.85
C LEU A 416 6.47 -25.83 1.83
N LEU A 417 5.73 -24.83 1.39
CA LEU A 417 4.75 -24.11 2.21
C LEU A 417 3.49 -24.95 2.49
N ARG A 418 2.99 -25.70 1.50
CA ARG A 418 1.77 -26.53 1.66
C ARG A 418 1.92 -27.68 2.66
N LYS A 419 3.14 -28.05 3.01
CA LYS A 419 3.43 -29.14 3.98
C LYS A 419 3.40 -28.66 5.43
N ARG A 420 3.08 -27.41 5.66
CA ARG A 420 3.05 -26.76 6.97
C ARG A 420 1.66 -26.20 7.28
#